data_2b0a162573e1e27123e67f562cc8fe76
#
_entry.id   2b0a162573e1e27123e67f562cc8fe76
#
_cell.length_a   1.000
_cell.length_b   1.000
_cell.length_c   1.000
_cell.angle_alpha   90.00
_cell.angle_beta   90.00
_cell.angle_gamma   90.00
#
_symmetry.space_group_name_H-M   'P 1'
#
loop_
_entity.id
_entity.type
_entity.pdbx_description
1 polymer ?
#
loop_
_entity_poly.entity_id
_entity_poly.type
_entity_poly.pdbx_seq_one_letter_code
_entity_poly.pdbx_strand_id
1 'polypeptide(L)'
;MTDFGDLYMEVILDHNKNPRNKGEIEDHTNHADGHNPLCGDKISLDLIIEDEIVKEIKFTGSGCAISTASSSILTEYIIGKKTDEIRHLFEEFHELVTSDGSESKNLGKLAVFEGVKKYPARVKCATLAWHTFCLLYTSDAADERN
;
A
#
# COMPACT_ATOMS: atom_id res chain seq x y z
N MET A 1 3.17 -22.45 -18.78
CA MET A 1 3.13 -22.40 -17.33
C MET A 1 3.20 -20.96 -16.84
N THR A 2 2.24 -20.60 -16.02
CA THR A 2 2.21 -19.25 -15.48
C THR A 2 3.20 -19.17 -14.33
N ASP A 3 4.07 -18.20 -14.35
CA ASP A 3 4.98 -18.00 -13.26
C ASP A 3 4.64 -16.67 -12.58
N PHE A 4 5.41 -16.31 -11.57
CA PHE A 4 5.17 -15.08 -10.83
C PHE A 4 5.30 -13.85 -11.71
N GLY A 5 6.16 -13.94 -12.74
CA GLY A 5 6.33 -12.82 -13.64
C GLY A 5 5.05 -12.50 -14.40
N ASP A 6 4.40 -13.53 -14.94
CA ASP A 6 3.15 -13.33 -15.66
C ASP A 6 2.04 -12.84 -14.76
N LEU A 7 1.91 -13.45 -13.58
CA LEU A 7 0.89 -13.04 -12.63
C LEU A 7 1.13 -11.62 -12.14
N TYR A 8 2.39 -11.30 -11.88
CA TYR A 8 2.78 -9.97 -11.46
C TYR A 8 2.33 -8.93 -12.51
N MET A 9 2.64 -9.20 -13.78
CA MET A 9 2.27 -8.28 -14.84
C MET A 9 0.75 -8.13 -14.96
N GLU A 10 0.02 -9.22 -14.88
CA GLU A 10 -1.43 -9.16 -14.99
C GLU A 10 -2.06 -8.32 -13.89
N VAL A 11 -1.63 -8.56 -12.65
CA VAL A 11 -2.18 -7.82 -11.51
C VAL A 11 -1.81 -6.36 -11.57
N ILE A 12 -0.54 -6.07 -11.89
CA ILE A 12 -0.08 -4.68 -11.97
C ILE A 12 -0.83 -3.92 -13.06
N LEU A 13 -0.98 -4.53 -14.23
CA LEU A 13 -1.68 -3.88 -15.33
C LEU A 13 -3.15 -3.65 -15.01
N ASP A 14 -3.79 -4.63 -14.39
CA ASP A 14 -5.20 -4.51 -14.02
C ASP A 14 -5.41 -3.35 -13.05
N HIS A 15 -4.65 -3.32 -11.98
CA HIS A 15 -4.80 -2.28 -10.97
C HIS A 15 -4.33 -0.92 -11.44
N ASN A 16 -3.47 -0.89 -12.44
CA ASN A 16 -3.02 0.37 -13.00
C ASN A 16 -4.07 0.96 -13.95
N LYS A 17 -4.72 0.09 -14.73
CA LYS A 17 -5.79 0.50 -15.64
C LYS A 17 -7.08 0.83 -14.91
N ASN A 18 -7.40 0.04 -13.90
CA ASN A 18 -8.65 0.13 -13.16
C ASN A 18 -8.37 0.21 -11.66
N PRO A 19 -7.78 1.31 -11.18
CA PRO A 19 -7.47 1.42 -9.76
C PRO A 19 -8.75 1.35 -8.93
N ARG A 20 -8.70 0.57 -7.86
CA ARG A 20 -9.83 0.46 -6.95
C ARG A 20 -9.77 1.59 -5.94
N ASN A 21 -10.94 2.13 -5.61
CA ASN A 21 -11.04 3.15 -4.56
C ASN A 21 -10.18 4.38 -4.83
N LYS A 22 -10.12 4.79 -6.09
CA LYS A 22 -9.42 6.01 -6.45
C LYS A 22 -10.34 7.20 -6.28
N GLY A 23 -9.86 8.26 -5.64
CA GLY A 23 -10.65 9.45 -5.44
C GLY A 23 -10.37 10.07 -4.09
N GLU A 24 -11.28 10.94 -3.67
CA GLU A 24 -11.17 11.64 -2.40
C GLU A 24 -12.42 11.39 -1.57
N ILE A 25 -12.27 11.51 -0.24
CA ILE A 25 -13.39 11.41 0.67
C ILE A 25 -13.52 12.78 1.34
N GLU A 26 -14.60 13.47 1.03
CA GLU A 26 -14.79 14.84 1.49
C GLU A 26 -14.83 14.93 3.02
N ASP A 27 -15.52 14.00 3.65
CA ASP A 27 -15.65 14.01 5.10
C ASP A 27 -14.75 12.99 5.79
N HIS A 28 -13.54 12.83 5.26
CA HIS A 28 -12.60 11.89 5.84
C HIS A 28 -12.29 12.24 7.30
N THR A 29 -12.03 11.22 8.09
CA THR A 29 -11.59 11.40 9.46
C THR A 29 -10.08 11.50 9.54
N ASN A 30 -9.40 10.90 8.59
CA ASN A 30 -7.94 10.84 8.55
C ASN A 30 -7.44 11.09 7.14
N HIS A 31 -6.29 11.74 7.05
CA HIS A 31 -5.65 12.01 5.78
C HIS A 31 -4.15 11.89 5.95
N ALA A 32 -3.48 11.34 4.95
CA ALA A 32 -2.03 11.25 4.97
C ALA A 32 -1.49 11.40 3.55
N ASP A 33 -0.33 12.02 3.45
CA ASP A 33 0.36 12.23 2.17
C ASP A 33 1.71 11.51 2.23
N GLY A 34 2.09 10.90 1.13
CA GLY A 34 3.36 10.24 1.01
C GLY A 34 4.07 10.63 -0.28
N HIS A 35 5.37 10.54 -0.28
CA HIS A 35 6.18 10.93 -1.42
C HIS A 35 7.43 10.08 -1.49
N ASN A 36 7.72 9.56 -2.67
CA ASN A 36 8.96 8.85 -2.93
C ASN A 36 9.77 9.68 -3.94
N PRO A 37 10.75 10.45 -3.46
CA PRO A 37 11.48 11.34 -4.38
C PRO A 37 12.35 10.61 -5.40
N LEU A 38 12.71 9.37 -5.13
CA LEU A 38 13.52 8.61 -6.08
C LEU A 38 12.80 8.36 -7.39
N CYS A 39 11.50 8.10 -7.32
CA CYS A 39 10.69 7.82 -8.49
C CYS A 39 9.69 8.91 -8.81
N GLY A 40 9.60 9.92 -7.95
CA GLY A 40 8.61 10.98 -8.13
C GLY A 40 7.20 10.55 -7.79
N ASP A 41 7.03 9.41 -7.12
CA ASP A 41 5.72 8.94 -6.73
C ASP A 41 5.14 9.81 -5.62
N LYS A 42 3.85 10.10 -5.72
CA LYS A 42 3.12 10.83 -4.68
C LYS A 42 1.80 10.15 -4.45
N ILE A 43 1.37 10.12 -3.20
CA ILE A 43 0.09 9.53 -2.86
C ILE A 43 -0.57 10.32 -1.74
N SER A 44 -1.89 10.42 -1.83
CA SER A 44 -2.70 10.98 -0.75
C SER A 44 -3.76 9.95 -0.40
N LEU A 45 -3.91 9.68 0.88
CA LEU A 45 -4.91 8.74 1.38
C LEU A 45 -5.94 9.48 2.21
N ASP A 46 -7.21 9.28 1.87
CA ASP A 46 -8.33 9.77 2.66
C ASP A 46 -9.04 8.56 3.24
N LEU A 47 -9.26 8.58 4.55
CA LEU A 47 -9.85 7.45 5.24
C LEU A 47 -10.97 7.89 6.16
N ILE A 48 -11.90 6.98 6.39
CA ILE A 48 -12.86 7.09 7.47
C ILE A 48 -12.55 5.92 8.41
N ILE A 49 -12.07 6.26 9.61
CA ILE A 49 -11.73 5.26 10.63
C ILE A 49 -12.64 5.49 11.82
N GLU A 50 -13.38 4.44 12.22
CA GLU A 50 -14.27 4.50 13.37
C GLU A 50 -14.05 3.25 14.21
N ASP A 51 -13.88 3.45 15.51
CA ASP A 51 -13.63 2.33 16.44
C ASP A 51 -12.44 1.49 16.00
N GLU A 52 -11.41 2.16 15.49
CA GLU A 52 -10.18 1.53 15.03
C GLU A 52 -10.38 0.60 13.83
N ILE A 53 -11.50 0.75 13.14
CA ILE A 53 -11.78 -0.02 11.93
C ILE A 53 -11.82 0.94 10.75
N VAL A 54 -11.15 0.56 9.66
CA VAL A 54 -11.18 1.35 8.43
C VAL A 54 -12.50 1.08 7.74
N LYS A 55 -13.36 2.09 7.71
CA LYS A 55 -14.67 1.96 7.07
C LYS A 55 -14.58 2.27 5.59
N GLU A 56 -13.77 3.22 5.23
CA GLU A 56 -13.60 3.62 3.84
C GLU A 56 -12.20 4.16 3.63
N ILE A 57 -11.66 3.95 2.44
CA ILE A 57 -10.37 4.53 2.06
C ILE A 57 -10.40 4.80 0.57
N LYS A 58 -9.83 5.95 0.20
CA LYS A 58 -9.62 6.28 -1.20
C LYS A 58 -8.24 6.90 -1.35
N PHE A 59 -7.69 6.81 -2.54
CA PHE A 59 -6.39 7.38 -2.79
C PHE A 59 -6.37 8.19 -4.08
N THR A 60 -5.48 9.18 -4.10
CA THR A 60 -5.15 9.91 -5.30
C THR A 60 -3.63 10.00 -5.36
N GLY A 61 -3.12 10.36 -6.52
CA GLY A 61 -1.69 10.56 -6.66
C GLY A 61 -1.22 10.27 -8.06
N SER A 62 0.08 10.37 -8.22
CA SER A 62 0.74 10.06 -9.48
C SER A 62 2.00 9.27 -9.17
N GLY A 63 2.36 8.38 -10.06
CA GLY A 63 3.54 7.57 -9.85
C GLY A 63 3.63 6.44 -10.86
N CYS A 64 4.56 5.56 -10.62
CA CYS A 64 4.78 4.43 -11.51
C CYS A 64 3.66 3.40 -11.37
N ALA A 65 3.65 2.45 -12.29
CA ALA A 65 2.64 1.39 -12.28
C ALA A 65 2.66 0.58 -10.99
N ILE A 66 3.84 0.36 -10.43
CA ILE A 66 3.97 -0.42 -9.20
C ILE A 66 3.36 0.32 -8.03
N SER A 67 3.62 1.62 -7.93
CA SER A 67 3.07 2.43 -6.84
C SER A 67 1.55 2.49 -6.94
N THR A 68 1.03 2.71 -8.14
CA THR A 68 -0.42 2.79 -8.35
C THR A 68 -1.08 1.46 -8.03
N ALA A 69 -0.52 0.36 -8.51
CA ALA A 69 -1.09 -0.95 -8.26
C ALA A 69 -1.05 -1.31 -6.78
N SER A 70 0.04 -1.00 -6.11
CA SER A 70 0.17 -1.28 -4.68
C SER A 70 -0.85 -0.48 -3.88
N SER A 71 -1.05 0.79 -4.23
CA SER A 71 -2.05 1.62 -3.56
C SER A 71 -3.45 1.06 -3.75
N SER A 72 -3.77 0.68 -4.98
CA SER A 72 -5.08 0.10 -5.29
C SER A 72 -5.33 -1.18 -4.49
N ILE A 73 -4.34 -2.07 -4.46
CA ILE A 73 -4.48 -3.33 -3.73
C ILE A 73 -4.58 -3.09 -2.24
N LEU A 74 -3.78 -2.16 -1.72
CA LEU A 74 -3.86 -1.79 -0.31
C LEU A 74 -5.30 -1.43 0.08
N THR A 75 -5.94 -0.59 -0.73
CA THR A 75 -7.29 -0.14 -0.38
C THR A 75 -8.27 -1.31 -0.32
N GLU A 76 -8.10 -2.31 -1.19
CA GLU A 76 -8.96 -3.48 -1.17
C GLU A 76 -8.76 -4.31 0.09
N TYR A 77 -7.53 -4.39 0.56
CA TYR A 77 -7.19 -5.29 1.67
C TYR A 77 -7.53 -4.73 3.03
N ILE A 78 -7.55 -3.41 3.20
CA ILE A 78 -7.69 -2.85 4.53
C ILE A 78 -9.10 -2.41 4.89
N ILE A 79 -9.99 -2.28 3.94
CA ILE A 79 -11.38 -1.92 4.25
C ILE A 79 -11.99 -3.00 5.15
N GLY A 80 -12.56 -2.57 6.26
CA GLY A 80 -13.21 -3.48 7.20
C GLY A 80 -12.27 -4.10 8.23
N LYS A 81 -10.99 -3.78 8.17
CA LYS A 81 -10.02 -4.35 9.10
C LYS A 81 -9.69 -3.37 10.21
N LYS A 82 -9.30 -3.93 11.34
CA LYS A 82 -8.82 -3.12 12.44
C LYS A 82 -7.42 -2.64 12.15
N THR A 83 -7.09 -1.50 12.73
CA THR A 83 -5.79 -0.89 12.52
C THR A 83 -4.63 -1.81 12.94
N ASP A 84 -4.81 -2.59 14.00
CA ASP A 84 -3.79 -3.54 14.41
C ASP A 84 -3.58 -4.65 13.40
N GLU A 85 -4.66 -5.13 12.80
CA GLU A 85 -4.57 -6.14 11.76
C GLU A 85 -3.82 -5.62 10.55
N ILE A 86 -4.07 -4.36 10.21
CA ILE A 86 -3.42 -3.73 9.06
C ILE A 86 -1.93 -3.59 9.32
N ARG A 87 -1.55 -3.28 10.54
CA ARG A 87 -0.14 -3.17 10.90
C ARG A 87 0.57 -4.50 10.72
N HIS A 88 -0.06 -5.58 11.17
CA HIS A 88 0.52 -6.91 10.98
C HIS A 88 0.62 -7.27 9.50
N LEU A 89 -0.40 -6.93 8.74
CA LEU A 89 -0.38 -7.18 7.31
C LEU A 89 0.77 -6.42 6.65
N PHE A 90 1.00 -5.19 7.05
CA PHE A 90 2.10 -4.41 6.50
C PHE A 90 3.44 -5.03 6.86
N GLU A 91 3.59 -5.52 8.09
CA GLU A 91 4.85 -6.15 8.49
C GLU A 91 5.14 -7.37 7.62
N GLU A 92 4.12 -8.17 7.35
CA GLU A 92 4.28 -9.34 6.49
C GLU A 92 4.61 -8.93 5.06
N PHE A 93 3.93 -7.90 4.56
CA PHE A 93 4.18 -7.40 3.22
C PHE A 93 5.60 -6.83 3.10
N HIS A 94 6.02 -6.07 4.09
CA HIS A 94 7.35 -5.47 4.09
C HIS A 94 8.42 -6.57 4.07
N GLU A 95 8.21 -7.60 4.84
CA GLU A 95 9.13 -8.73 4.85
C GLU A 95 9.17 -9.43 3.50
N LEU A 96 8.01 -9.60 2.89
CA LEU A 96 7.92 -10.23 1.58
C LEU A 96 8.77 -9.50 0.54
N VAL A 97 8.75 -8.18 0.54
CA VAL A 97 9.44 -7.40 -0.49
C VAL A 97 10.87 -7.04 -0.15
N THR A 98 11.32 -7.34 1.07
CA THR A 98 12.68 -6.99 1.49
C THR A 98 13.54 -8.19 1.88
N SER A 99 12.95 -9.29 2.30
CA SER A 99 13.70 -10.43 2.84
C SER A 99 13.75 -11.59 1.87
N ASP A 100 14.91 -12.22 1.79
CA ASP A 100 15.06 -13.44 1.02
C ASP A 100 14.41 -14.58 1.80
N GLY A 101 13.77 -15.47 1.08
CA GLY A 101 13.19 -16.64 1.68
C GLY A 101 11.86 -16.45 2.36
N SER A 102 11.30 -15.28 2.27
CA SER A 102 9.97 -15.02 2.82
C SER A 102 8.93 -15.84 2.10
N GLU A 103 7.94 -16.26 2.83
CA GLU A 103 6.81 -16.97 2.25
C GLU A 103 5.64 -16.02 2.14
N SER A 104 4.89 -16.17 1.07
CA SER A 104 3.77 -15.29 0.79
C SER A 104 2.46 -15.83 1.33
N LYS A 105 2.50 -16.55 2.43
CA LYS A 105 1.30 -17.11 3.03
C LYS A 105 0.34 -16.01 3.41
N ASN A 106 -0.91 -16.22 3.06
CA ASN A 106 -2.00 -15.32 3.45
C ASN A 106 -1.94 -13.92 2.89
N LEU A 107 -1.06 -13.67 1.93
CA LEU A 107 -0.95 -12.34 1.36
C LEU A 107 -1.76 -12.17 0.07
N GLY A 108 -2.27 -13.26 -0.50
CA GLY A 108 -3.11 -13.18 -1.69
C GLY A 108 -2.44 -12.40 -2.82
N LYS A 109 -3.14 -11.41 -3.35
CA LYS A 109 -2.61 -10.60 -4.46
C LYS A 109 -1.30 -9.90 -4.11
N LEU A 110 -1.08 -9.61 -2.84
CA LEU A 110 0.15 -8.93 -2.43
C LEU A 110 1.39 -9.75 -2.73
N ALA A 111 1.23 -11.06 -2.83
CA ALA A 111 2.36 -11.94 -3.11
C ALA A 111 3.01 -11.65 -4.46
N VAL A 112 2.28 -11.02 -5.39
CA VAL A 112 2.85 -10.70 -6.70
C VAL A 112 4.01 -9.71 -6.59
N PHE A 113 4.07 -8.96 -5.49
CA PHE A 113 5.14 -8.00 -5.32
C PHE A 113 6.45 -8.61 -4.83
N GLU A 114 6.46 -9.91 -4.58
CA GLU A 114 7.70 -10.56 -4.13
C GLU A 114 8.87 -10.30 -5.06
N GLY A 115 8.61 -10.21 -6.34
CA GLY A 115 9.67 -9.98 -7.33
C GLY A 115 10.39 -8.64 -7.19
N VAL A 116 9.77 -7.65 -6.53
CA VAL A 116 10.40 -6.34 -6.43
C VAL A 116 11.61 -6.34 -5.52
N LYS A 117 11.80 -7.35 -4.68
CA LYS A 117 12.94 -7.38 -3.78
C LYS A 117 14.27 -7.42 -4.52
N LYS A 118 14.25 -7.79 -5.79
CA LYS A 118 15.45 -7.77 -6.64
C LYS A 118 15.80 -6.36 -7.08
N TYR A 119 14.89 -5.42 -6.92
CA TYR A 119 15.05 -4.05 -7.41
C TYR A 119 14.77 -3.08 -6.26
N PRO A 120 15.78 -2.71 -5.48
CA PRO A 120 15.57 -1.89 -4.29
C PRO A 120 14.77 -0.61 -4.51
N ALA A 121 14.94 0.04 -5.66
CA ALA A 121 14.17 1.24 -5.95
C ALA A 121 12.67 0.92 -6.07
N ARG A 122 12.35 -0.27 -6.56
CA ARG A 122 10.96 -0.68 -6.72
C ARG A 122 10.31 -1.06 -5.40
N VAL A 123 11.11 -1.50 -4.43
CA VAL A 123 10.60 -1.79 -3.09
C VAL A 123 9.96 -0.53 -2.52
N LYS A 124 10.58 0.62 -2.70
CA LYS A 124 10.01 1.87 -2.22
C LYS A 124 8.72 2.22 -2.92
N CYS A 125 8.64 1.93 -4.23
CA CYS A 125 7.39 2.14 -4.96
C CYS A 125 6.28 1.25 -4.43
N ALA A 126 6.60 0.00 -4.14
CA ALA A 126 5.61 -0.96 -3.66
C ALA A 126 5.14 -0.66 -2.26
N THR A 127 5.97 -0.03 -1.43
CA THR A 127 5.64 0.18 -0.01
C THR A 127 5.18 1.60 0.31
N LEU A 128 5.21 2.52 -0.66
CA LEU A 128 4.86 3.92 -0.38
C LEU A 128 3.49 4.08 0.25
N ALA A 129 2.47 3.46 -0.30
CA ALA A 129 1.11 3.60 0.22
C ALA A 129 1.02 3.04 1.64
N TRP A 130 1.71 1.94 1.90
CA TRP A 130 1.68 1.31 3.21
C TRP A 130 2.36 2.18 4.26
N HIS A 131 3.52 2.77 3.91
CA HIS A 131 4.19 3.69 4.81
C HIS A 131 3.33 4.92 5.07
N THR A 132 2.66 5.41 4.03
CA THR A 132 1.78 6.55 4.16
C THR A 132 0.64 6.25 5.12
N PHE A 133 0.06 5.06 4.99
CA PHE A 133 -0.99 4.63 5.91
C PHE A 133 -0.48 4.57 7.35
N CYS A 134 0.74 4.08 7.54
CA CYS A 134 1.32 3.97 8.88
C CYS A 134 1.51 5.31 9.55
N LEU A 135 1.65 6.39 8.79
CA LEU A 135 1.75 7.72 9.36
C LEU A 135 0.53 8.08 10.19
N LEU A 136 -0.61 7.47 9.89
CA LEU A 136 -1.84 7.76 10.63
C LEU A 136 -1.75 7.27 12.06
N TYR A 137 -0.99 6.21 12.31
CA TYR A 137 -0.84 5.69 13.67
C TYR A 137 0.26 6.35 14.41
N THR A 138 1.31 6.69 13.70
CA THR A 138 2.50 7.23 14.32
C THR A 138 2.50 8.74 14.26
N SER A 139 1.43 9.33 13.70
CA SER A 139 1.41 10.78 13.51
C SER A 139 1.55 11.52 14.83
N ASP A 140 0.90 11.06 15.88
CA ASP A 140 1.03 11.69 17.19
C ASP A 140 2.45 11.60 17.68
N ALA A 141 3.04 10.43 17.59
CA ALA A 141 4.42 10.24 17.99
C ALA A 141 5.38 11.02 17.10
N ALA A 142 5.09 11.06 15.80
CA ALA A 142 5.92 11.80 14.86
C ALA A 142 5.85 13.30 15.16
N ASP A 143 4.67 13.79 15.48
CA ASP A 143 4.49 15.19 15.84
C ASP A 143 5.27 15.52 17.10
N GLU A 144 5.27 14.62 18.05
CA GLU A 144 6.00 14.83 19.28
C GLU A 144 7.50 14.90 19.05
N ARG A 145 7.99 14.11 18.08
CA ARG A 145 9.41 14.10 17.79
C ARG A 145 9.84 15.32 16.98
N ASN A 146 8.93 15.87 16.28
CA ASN A 146 9.21 17.05 15.46
C ASN A 146 9.04 18.33 16.25
#